data_82b8231fc8f243eedd6654c80c6fd9e9
#
_entry.id   82b8231fc8f243eedd6654c80c6fd9e9
#
_cell.length_a   1.000
_cell.length_b   1.000
_cell.length_c   1.000
_cell.angle_alpha   90.00
_cell.angle_beta   90.00
_cell.angle_gamma   90.00
#
_symmetry.space_group_name_H-M   'P 1'
#
loop_
_entity.id
_entity.type
_entity.pdbx_description
1 polymer ?
#
loop_
_entity_poly.entity_id
_entity_poly.type
_entity_poly.pdbx_seq_one_letter_code
_entity_poly.pdbx_strand_id
1 'polypeptide(L)'
;MICIPDTGEYKLAGRVADPLPCDAPFFIKDYYDYYKTERGYHKRSLNSNNGWNVTSSLSFLNMPILHYSDEIRSAVLAIHGEKAHSRYFSEDAFKNLKGDNKELMIIPGAVHTDLYDNIRVIPFDKIGSFFNENLA
;
A
#
# COMPACT_ATOMS: atom_id res chain seq x y z
N MET A 1 -5.46 22.12 -8.99
CA MET A 1 -6.21 22.13 -7.71
C MET A 1 -7.64 22.54 -8.07
N ILE A 2 -8.62 21.61 -8.00
CA ILE A 2 -10.03 21.99 -8.20
C ILE A 2 -10.57 22.37 -6.84
N CYS A 3 -10.53 23.64 -6.54
CA CYS A 3 -11.31 24.24 -5.48
C CYS A 3 -12.75 24.38 -6.00
N ILE A 4 -13.74 24.10 -5.19
CA ILE A 4 -15.11 24.48 -5.53
C ILE A 4 -15.17 26.00 -5.36
N PRO A 5 -15.39 26.78 -6.42
CA PRO A 5 -15.12 28.22 -6.40
C PRO A 5 -15.91 29.01 -5.36
N ASP A 6 -17.10 28.51 -5.02
CA ASP A 6 -18.07 29.26 -4.21
C ASP A 6 -17.94 29.01 -2.70
N THR A 7 -17.29 27.93 -2.28
CA THR A 7 -17.17 27.58 -0.85
C THR A 7 -15.74 27.55 -0.34
N GLY A 8 -14.74 27.54 -1.23
CA GLY A 8 -13.33 27.36 -0.87
C GLY A 8 -12.99 25.94 -0.39
N GLU A 9 -13.93 25.00 -0.45
CA GLU A 9 -13.74 23.63 0.01
C GLU A 9 -13.15 22.73 -1.08
N TYR A 10 -12.42 21.70 -0.67
CA TYR A 10 -11.91 20.67 -1.57
C TYR A 10 -12.91 19.52 -1.66
N LYS A 11 -13.22 19.07 -2.87
CA LYS A 11 -13.95 17.85 -3.07
C LYS A 11 -13.05 16.65 -2.73
N LEU A 12 -13.44 15.88 -1.72
CA LEU A 12 -12.66 14.74 -1.24
C LEU A 12 -13.25 13.41 -1.75
N ALA A 13 -12.38 12.43 -1.94
CA ALA A 13 -12.72 11.05 -2.31
C ALA A 13 -11.69 10.07 -1.70
N GLY A 14 -11.94 8.78 -1.85
CA GLY A 14 -10.97 7.74 -1.47
C GLY A 14 -10.74 7.56 0.02
N ARG A 15 -11.64 8.04 0.87
CA ARG A 15 -11.56 7.80 2.32
C ARG A 15 -11.87 6.35 2.67
N VAL A 16 -11.33 5.88 3.79
CA VAL A 16 -11.79 4.64 4.42
C VAL A 16 -13.26 4.80 4.82
N ALA A 17 -14.09 3.81 4.46
CA ALA A 17 -15.53 3.87 4.72
C ALA A 17 -15.82 4.02 6.23
N ASP A 18 -16.66 4.98 6.57
CA ASP A 18 -17.11 5.22 7.95
C ASP A 18 -18.48 5.91 7.89
N PRO A 19 -19.57 5.29 8.38
CA PRO A 19 -19.60 3.94 8.97
C PRO A 19 -19.27 2.82 7.98
N LEU A 20 -18.82 1.66 8.52
CA LEU A 20 -18.53 0.48 7.72
C LEU A 20 -19.83 -0.11 7.17
N PRO A 21 -19.99 -0.26 5.83
CA PRO A 21 -21.15 -0.95 5.26
C PRO A 21 -21.22 -2.42 5.71
N CYS A 22 -22.44 -2.92 5.98
CA CYS A 22 -22.63 -4.29 6.46
C CYS A 22 -22.20 -5.35 5.44
N ASP A 23 -22.32 -5.05 4.16
CA ASP A 23 -21.92 -5.88 3.01
C ASP A 23 -20.54 -5.54 2.46
N ALA A 24 -19.74 -4.74 3.19
CA ALA A 24 -18.43 -4.32 2.74
C ALA A 24 -17.55 -5.51 2.35
N PRO A 25 -16.83 -5.44 1.20
CA PRO A 25 -15.83 -6.41 0.85
C PRO A 25 -14.78 -6.57 1.95
N PHE A 26 -14.17 -7.75 2.01
CA PHE A 26 -13.17 -8.11 3.02
C PHE A 26 -12.07 -7.04 3.18
N PHE A 27 -11.50 -6.54 2.08
CA PHE A 27 -10.40 -5.57 2.15
C PHE A 27 -10.84 -4.20 2.70
N ILE A 28 -12.11 -3.82 2.53
CA ILE A 28 -12.68 -2.60 3.15
C ILE A 28 -12.79 -2.78 4.66
N LYS A 29 -13.19 -3.98 5.12
CA LYS A 29 -13.22 -4.32 6.55
C LYS A 29 -11.82 -4.29 7.16
N ASP A 30 -10.83 -4.84 6.46
CA ASP A 30 -9.42 -4.84 6.85
C ASP A 30 -8.88 -3.41 7.03
N TYR A 31 -9.14 -2.52 6.06
CA TYR A 31 -8.77 -1.10 6.18
C TYR A 31 -9.52 -0.38 7.29
N TYR A 32 -10.81 -0.64 7.46
CA TYR A 32 -11.58 -0.05 8.56
C TYR A 32 -11.00 -0.46 9.91
N ASP A 33 -10.74 -1.76 10.09
CA ASP A 33 -10.17 -2.31 11.32
C ASP A 33 -8.84 -1.63 11.68
N TYR A 34 -7.99 -1.38 10.68
CA TYR A 34 -6.74 -0.68 10.93
C TYR A 34 -6.95 0.82 11.13
N TYR A 35 -7.54 1.55 10.18
CA TYR A 35 -7.52 3.01 10.16
C TYR A 35 -8.59 3.69 11.00
N LYS A 36 -9.64 2.96 11.41
CA LYS A 36 -10.79 3.53 12.14
C LYS A 36 -10.96 2.98 13.55
N THR A 37 -10.06 2.14 14.02
CA THR A 37 -10.03 1.61 15.38
C THR A 37 -8.74 2.02 16.09
N GLU A 38 -8.61 1.69 17.37
CA GLU A 38 -7.40 1.95 18.17
C GLU A 38 -6.14 1.27 17.62
N ARG A 39 -6.29 0.30 16.69
CA ARG A 39 -5.17 -0.41 16.09
C ARG A 39 -4.22 0.52 15.35
N GLY A 40 -4.72 1.41 14.51
CA GLY A 40 -3.88 2.31 13.71
C GLY A 40 -4.47 3.71 13.49
N TYR A 41 -5.60 4.01 14.15
CA TYR A 41 -6.17 5.35 14.06
C TYR A 41 -5.23 6.41 14.62
N HIS A 42 -5.05 7.47 13.87
CA HIS A 42 -4.35 8.65 14.36
C HIS A 42 -5.03 9.93 13.90
N LYS A 43 -5.29 10.84 14.82
CA LYS A 43 -6.01 12.11 14.55
C LYS A 43 -5.35 13.01 13.50
N ARG A 44 -4.05 12.87 13.28
CA ARG A 44 -3.28 13.62 12.26
C ARG A 44 -3.28 12.93 10.89
N SER A 45 -3.83 11.74 10.77
CA SER A 45 -3.94 11.03 9.49
C SER A 45 -5.12 11.56 8.69
N LEU A 46 -4.97 12.76 8.14
CA LEU A 46 -6.07 13.49 7.49
C LEU A 46 -6.67 12.72 6.32
N ASN A 47 -5.83 12.10 5.50
CA ASN A 47 -6.29 11.36 4.32
C ASN A 47 -7.09 10.11 4.70
N SER A 48 -6.61 9.30 5.65
CA SER A 48 -7.34 8.12 6.12
C SER A 48 -8.66 8.49 6.78
N ASN A 49 -8.72 9.66 7.44
CA ASN A 49 -9.93 10.12 8.11
C ASN A 49 -10.92 10.76 7.15
N ASN A 50 -10.45 11.59 6.20
CA ASN A 50 -11.29 12.46 5.38
C ASN A 50 -11.21 12.18 3.85
N GLY A 51 -10.20 11.43 3.39
CA GLY A 51 -9.93 11.18 1.98
C GLY A 51 -8.96 12.18 1.36
N TRP A 52 -8.76 12.03 0.06
CA TRP A 52 -7.89 12.86 -0.77
C TRP A 52 -8.71 13.85 -1.60
N ASN A 53 -8.10 14.96 -1.99
CA ASN A 53 -8.67 15.79 -3.04
C ASN A 53 -8.85 14.93 -4.31
N VAL A 54 -10.01 15.03 -4.96
CA VAL A 54 -10.35 14.22 -6.15
C VAL A 54 -9.33 14.33 -7.28
N THR A 55 -8.58 15.44 -7.33
CA THR A 55 -7.52 15.66 -8.34
C THR A 55 -6.16 15.10 -7.94
N SER A 56 -5.98 14.63 -6.73
CA SER A 56 -4.68 14.09 -6.25
C SER A 56 -4.21 12.90 -7.07
N SER A 57 -5.13 12.08 -7.56
CA SER A 57 -4.80 10.91 -8.37
C SER A 57 -4.29 11.24 -9.78
N LEU A 58 -4.49 12.47 -10.28
CA LEU A 58 -4.13 12.84 -11.65
C LEU A 58 -2.63 12.69 -11.92
N SER A 59 -1.79 13.13 -10.99
CA SER A 59 -0.34 13.00 -11.10
C SER A 59 0.09 11.53 -11.14
N PHE A 60 -0.48 10.71 -10.27
CA PHE A 60 -0.17 9.27 -10.22
C PHE A 60 -0.62 8.54 -11.48
N LEU A 61 -1.79 8.85 -12.01
CA LEU A 61 -2.30 8.26 -13.25
C LEU A 61 -1.43 8.59 -14.47
N ASN A 62 -0.75 9.74 -14.44
CA ASN A 62 0.14 10.18 -15.51
C ASN A 62 1.62 9.87 -15.24
N MET A 63 1.95 9.22 -14.12
CA MET A 63 3.31 8.86 -13.75
C MET A 63 3.50 7.34 -13.85
N PRO A 64 4.11 6.84 -14.93
CA PRO A 64 4.32 5.40 -15.11
C PRO A 64 5.52 4.92 -14.27
N ILE A 65 5.36 4.84 -12.94
CA ILE A 65 6.43 4.55 -11.98
C ILE A 65 7.17 3.22 -12.23
N LEU A 66 6.54 2.27 -12.90
CA LEU A 66 7.15 0.99 -13.27
C LEU A 66 7.76 1.00 -14.67
N HIS A 67 7.73 2.13 -15.40
CA HIS A 67 8.19 2.19 -16.80
C HIS A 67 9.67 1.83 -16.96
N TYR A 68 10.49 2.24 -15.98
CA TYR A 68 11.93 1.96 -15.98
C TYR A 68 12.34 0.90 -14.95
N SER A 69 11.41 0.08 -14.48
CA SER A 69 11.70 -0.93 -13.46
C SER A 69 12.67 -2.02 -13.93
N ASP A 70 12.74 -2.27 -15.24
CA ASP A 70 13.70 -3.17 -15.85
C ASP A 70 15.16 -2.63 -15.87
N GLU A 71 15.33 -1.34 -15.62
CA GLU A 71 16.66 -0.71 -15.49
C GLU A 71 17.21 -0.78 -14.05
N ILE A 72 16.43 -1.20 -13.07
CA ILE A 72 16.85 -1.28 -11.67
C ILE A 72 17.91 -2.37 -11.49
N ARG A 73 19.13 -1.95 -11.13
CA ARG A 73 20.28 -2.84 -10.90
C ARG A 73 20.42 -3.26 -9.44
N SER A 74 19.96 -2.44 -8.51
CA SER A 74 19.99 -2.75 -7.08
C SER A 74 19.22 -4.01 -6.77
N ALA A 75 19.60 -4.72 -5.71
CA ALA A 75 18.79 -5.80 -5.18
C ALA A 75 17.40 -5.30 -4.77
N VAL A 76 16.38 -6.11 -5.01
CA VAL A 76 14.99 -5.78 -4.65
C VAL A 76 14.33 -6.98 -3.97
N LEU A 77 13.79 -6.77 -2.79
CA LEU A 77 12.91 -7.70 -2.11
C LEU A 77 11.51 -7.09 -2.03
N ALA A 78 10.57 -7.61 -2.81
CA ALA A 78 9.16 -7.27 -2.70
C ALA A 78 8.46 -8.23 -1.76
N ILE A 79 7.73 -7.71 -0.77
CA ILE A 79 6.99 -8.51 0.22
C ILE A 79 5.52 -8.13 0.17
N HIS A 80 4.62 -9.12 0.06
CA HIS A 80 3.18 -8.87 0.02
C HIS A 80 2.39 -9.97 0.73
N GLY A 81 1.22 -9.61 1.29
CA GLY A 81 0.31 -10.58 1.88
C GLY A 81 -0.45 -11.37 0.83
N GLU A 82 -0.58 -12.69 1.01
CA GLU A 82 -1.30 -13.56 0.08
C GLU A 82 -2.73 -13.12 -0.17
N LYS A 83 -3.44 -12.69 0.90
CA LYS A 83 -4.84 -12.28 0.87
C LYS A 83 -5.05 -10.78 0.64
N ALA A 84 -3.97 -10.02 0.49
CA ALA A 84 -4.09 -8.61 0.18
C ALA A 84 -4.70 -8.42 -1.21
N HIS A 85 -5.74 -7.59 -1.32
CA HIS A 85 -6.42 -7.31 -2.59
C HIS A 85 -5.50 -6.65 -3.64
N SER A 86 -4.40 -6.03 -3.17
CA SER A 86 -3.38 -5.35 -3.99
C SER A 86 -2.19 -6.24 -4.37
N ARG A 87 -2.21 -7.54 -4.07
CA ARG A 87 -1.11 -8.47 -4.31
C ARG A 87 -0.61 -8.43 -5.76
N TYR A 88 -1.50 -8.32 -6.72
CA TYR A 88 -1.17 -8.28 -8.14
C TYR A 88 -0.21 -7.13 -8.51
N PHE A 89 -0.22 -6.02 -7.80
CA PHE A 89 0.75 -4.92 -8.05
C PHE A 89 2.19 -5.37 -7.82
N SER A 90 2.45 -6.12 -6.74
CA SER A 90 3.79 -6.64 -6.48
C SER A 90 4.20 -7.72 -7.48
N GLU A 91 3.27 -8.57 -7.87
CA GLU A 91 3.51 -9.61 -8.88
C GLU A 91 3.81 -8.99 -10.25
N ASP A 92 3.08 -7.96 -10.66
CA ASP A 92 3.28 -7.27 -11.93
C ASP A 92 4.57 -6.43 -11.92
N ALA A 93 4.88 -5.74 -10.81
CA ALA A 93 6.15 -5.06 -10.66
C ALA A 93 7.34 -6.03 -10.75
N PHE A 94 7.25 -7.16 -10.07
CA PHE A 94 8.29 -8.17 -10.06
C PHE A 94 8.57 -8.76 -11.45
N LYS A 95 7.55 -9.00 -12.27
CA LYS A 95 7.71 -9.48 -13.65
C LYS A 95 8.56 -8.55 -14.53
N ASN A 96 8.52 -7.24 -14.24
CA ASN A 96 9.27 -6.25 -15.01
C ASN A 96 10.72 -6.12 -14.56
N LEU A 97 11.04 -6.46 -13.31
CA LEU A 97 12.39 -6.42 -12.78
C LEU A 97 13.32 -7.40 -13.52
N LYS A 98 14.55 -7.01 -13.74
CA LYS A 98 15.59 -7.83 -14.41
C LYS A 98 16.76 -8.10 -13.47
N GLY A 99 17.45 -9.22 -13.71
CA GLY A 99 18.58 -9.69 -12.90
C GLY A 99 18.17 -10.76 -11.90
N ASP A 100 19.16 -11.37 -11.30
CA ASP A 100 19.06 -12.51 -10.37
C ASP A 100 19.01 -12.09 -8.88
N ASN A 101 19.21 -10.80 -8.62
CA ASN A 101 19.14 -10.20 -7.29
C ASN A 101 17.75 -9.63 -6.96
N LYS A 102 16.71 -10.24 -7.47
CA LYS A 102 15.31 -9.82 -7.28
C LYS A 102 14.53 -10.94 -6.62
N GLU A 103 13.81 -10.63 -5.56
CA GLU A 103 13.00 -11.58 -4.83
C GLU A 103 11.58 -11.07 -4.65
N LEU A 104 10.60 -11.99 -4.76
CA LEU A 104 9.21 -11.74 -4.38
C LEU A 104 8.82 -12.73 -3.30
N MET A 105 8.42 -12.22 -2.14
CA MET A 105 7.96 -13.02 -1.01
C MET A 105 6.48 -12.77 -0.76
N ILE A 106 5.67 -13.82 -0.93
CA ILE A 106 4.24 -13.78 -0.59
C ILE A 106 4.06 -14.45 0.77
N ILE A 107 3.52 -13.70 1.73
CA ILE A 107 3.28 -14.19 3.09
C ILE A 107 1.94 -14.93 3.15
N PRO A 108 1.94 -16.26 3.39
CA PRO A 108 0.72 -17.05 3.42
C PRO A 108 -0.29 -16.53 4.45
N GLY A 109 -1.54 -16.41 4.04
CA GLY A 109 -2.66 -16.00 4.88
C GLY A 109 -2.70 -14.53 5.27
N ALA A 110 -1.62 -13.77 5.08
CA ALA A 110 -1.53 -12.37 5.47
C ALA A 110 -2.43 -11.46 4.62
N VAL A 111 -3.07 -10.50 5.28
CA VAL A 111 -3.82 -9.42 4.65
C VAL A 111 -2.94 -8.17 4.46
N HIS A 112 -3.49 -7.14 3.82
CA HIS A 112 -2.70 -5.93 3.51
C HIS A 112 -2.17 -5.24 4.77
N THR A 113 -3.00 -5.09 5.79
CA THR A 113 -2.65 -4.37 7.01
C THR A 113 -1.82 -5.17 8.00
N ASP A 114 -1.70 -6.48 7.84
CA ASP A 114 -0.82 -7.31 8.68
C ASP A 114 0.66 -6.89 8.57
N LEU A 115 1.07 -6.38 7.42
CA LEU A 115 2.45 -5.90 7.21
C LEU A 115 2.71 -4.49 7.77
N TYR A 116 1.71 -3.87 8.42
CA TYR A 116 1.89 -2.56 9.06
C TYR A 116 2.33 -2.68 10.51
N ASP A 117 1.76 -3.62 11.26
CA ASP A 117 1.89 -3.69 12.71
C ASP A 117 2.00 -5.10 13.29
N ASN A 118 1.70 -6.14 12.52
CA ASN A 118 1.74 -7.51 13.02
C ASN A 118 3.18 -8.07 12.97
N ILE A 119 3.93 -7.84 14.04
CA ILE A 119 5.33 -8.28 14.15
C ILE A 119 5.53 -9.81 14.04
N ARG A 120 4.45 -10.60 14.18
CA ARG A 120 4.52 -12.06 14.01
C ARG A 120 4.39 -12.49 12.56
N VAL A 121 3.90 -11.59 11.70
CA VAL A 121 3.68 -11.82 10.26
C VAL A 121 4.78 -11.17 9.43
N ILE A 122 5.26 -10.00 9.86
CA ILE A 122 6.34 -9.29 9.17
C ILE A 122 7.62 -10.13 9.22
N PRO A 123 8.22 -10.50 8.09
CA PRO A 123 9.37 -11.42 8.04
C PRO A 123 10.69 -10.69 8.31
N PHE A 124 10.89 -10.17 9.52
CA PHE A 124 12.06 -9.38 9.89
C PHE A 124 13.39 -10.11 9.68
N ASP A 125 13.45 -11.42 9.92
CA ASP A 125 14.65 -12.22 9.70
C ASP A 125 15.04 -12.25 8.21
N LYS A 126 14.05 -12.43 7.33
CA LYS A 126 14.30 -12.37 5.87
C LYS A 126 14.75 -10.99 5.43
N ILE A 127 14.11 -9.93 5.95
CA ILE A 127 14.48 -8.54 5.66
C ILE A 127 15.93 -8.27 6.11
N GLY A 128 16.27 -8.67 7.33
CA GLY A 128 17.61 -8.52 7.87
C GLY A 128 18.67 -9.28 7.04
N SER A 129 18.39 -10.53 6.70
CA SER A 129 19.29 -11.33 5.85
C SER A 129 19.49 -10.71 4.49
N PHE A 130 18.39 -10.26 3.84
CA PHE A 130 18.46 -9.60 2.54
C PHE A 130 19.35 -8.35 2.55
N PHE A 131 19.23 -7.51 3.57
CA PHE A 131 20.09 -6.33 3.70
C PHE A 131 21.55 -6.71 3.94
N ASN A 132 21.82 -7.70 4.82
CA ASN A 132 23.17 -8.16 5.08
C ASN A 132 23.86 -8.73 3.83
N GLU A 133 23.12 -9.42 2.98
CA GLU A 133 23.64 -10.02 1.75
C GLU A 133 23.90 -8.99 0.62
N ASN A 134 23.17 -7.87 0.63
CA ASN A 134 23.15 -6.95 -0.51
C ASN A 134 23.72 -5.54 -0.21
N LEU A 135 24.09 -5.23 1.03
CA LEU A 135 24.69 -3.94 1.43
C LEU A 135 26.19 -4.06 1.80
N ALA A 136 26.80 -5.19 1.54
CA ALA A 136 28.23 -5.42 1.85
C ALA A 136 29.14 -4.72 0.81
#